data_555e79897f793b142bc2b94582b228e7
#
_entry.id   555e79897f793b142bc2b94582b228e7
#
_cell.length_a   1.000
_cell.length_b   1.000
_cell.length_c   1.000
_cell.angle_alpha   90.00
_cell.angle_beta   90.00
_cell.angle_gamma   90.00
#
_symmetry.space_group_name_H-M   'P 1'
#
loop_
_entity.id
_entity.type
_entity.pdbx_description
1 polymer ?
#
loop_
_entity_poly.entity_id
_entity_poly.type
_entity_poly.pdbx_seq_one_letter_code
_entity_poly.pdbx_strand_id
1 'polypeptide(L)'
;MCKHAEVTHNNKRYIELGYNISYYRKHKGYTQEQLAEKLDISRQHLGAVGAPNIVRSISLDLLFNIADALEIDVRKLLDFHGNS
;
A
#
# COMPACT_ATOMS: atom_id res chain seq x y z
N MET A 1 -5.12 8.12 25.21
CA MET A 1 -4.89 7.87 24.73
C MET A 1 -4.67 7.60 23.84
N CYS A 2 -5.00 7.53 23.57
CA CYS A 2 -4.84 7.14 22.85
C CYS A 2 -4.34 7.12 22.07
N LYS A 3 -4.37 7.29 21.67
CA LYS A 3 -3.93 7.21 20.84
C LYS A 3 -3.02 6.66 20.42
N HIS A 4 -2.81 6.33 20.64
CA HIS A 4 -1.87 5.66 20.33
C HIS A 4 -2.09 4.65 19.42
N ALA A 5 -3.08 4.53 18.96
CA ALA A 5 -3.44 3.63 17.98
C ALA A 5 -2.50 3.65 16.91
N GLU A 6 -2.00 4.76 16.69
CA GLU A 6 -1.13 4.89 15.63
C GLU A 6 0.08 4.12 15.86
N VAL A 7 0.30 3.75 17.03
CA VAL A 7 1.48 3.01 17.28
C VAL A 7 1.10 1.60 17.31
N THR A 8 0.85 1.01 16.22
CA THR A 8 0.47 -0.36 16.20
C THR A 8 1.66 -1.19 15.86
N HIS A 9 1.66 -2.44 16.24
CA HIS A 9 2.71 -3.31 15.80
C HIS A 9 2.49 -3.69 14.36
N ASN A 10 1.54 -3.12 13.67
CA ASN A 10 1.35 -3.36 12.27
C ASN A 10 2.03 -2.31 11.40
N ASN A 11 2.64 -1.30 12.01
CA ASN A 11 3.31 -0.26 11.23
C ASN A 11 4.29 -0.82 10.23
N LYS A 12 5.09 -1.78 10.67
CA LYS A 12 6.07 -2.40 9.80
C LYS A 12 5.41 -3.09 8.63
N ARG A 13 4.30 -3.76 8.89
CA ARG A 13 3.57 -4.44 7.83
C ARG A 13 2.99 -3.46 6.82
N TYR A 14 2.51 -2.32 7.27
CA TYR A 14 1.99 -1.32 6.34
C TYR A 14 3.11 -0.71 5.50
N ILE A 15 4.28 -0.51 6.08
CA ILE A 15 5.43 -0.03 5.32
C ILE A 15 5.85 -1.07 4.28
N GLU A 16 5.89 -2.33 4.66
CA GLU A 16 6.22 -3.40 3.73
C GLU A 16 5.18 -3.51 2.61
N LEU A 17 3.92 -3.32 2.96
CA LEU A 17 2.86 -3.31 1.97
C LEU A 17 3.11 -2.20 0.96
N GLY A 18 3.48 -1.02 1.44
CA GLY A 18 3.78 0.10 0.56
C GLY A 18 4.94 -0.21 -0.38
N TYR A 19 5.97 -0.88 0.12
CA TYR A 19 7.09 -1.29 -0.72
C TYR A 19 6.64 -2.30 -1.78
N ASN A 20 5.79 -3.23 -1.40
CA ASN A 20 5.30 -4.22 -2.36
C ASN A 20 4.46 -3.56 -3.44
N ILE A 21 3.60 -2.63 -3.06
CA ILE A 21 2.81 -1.90 -4.02
C ILE A 21 3.73 -1.15 -4.98
N SER A 22 4.73 -0.48 -4.44
CA SER A 22 5.67 0.29 -5.25
C SER A 22 6.44 -0.63 -6.21
N TYR A 23 6.86 -1.78 -5.71
CA TYR A 23 7.60 -2.74 -6.53
C TYR A 23 6.77 -3.19 -7.73
N TYR A 24 5.54 -3.64 -7.48
CA TYR A 24 4.71 -4.15 -8.56
C TYR A 24 4.22 -3.03 -9.47
N ARG A 25 4.01 -1.84 -8.91
CA ARG A 25 3.66 -0.68 -9.71
C ARG A 25 4.76 -0.37 -10.74
N LYS A 26 5.99 -0.33 -10.26
CA LYS A 26 7.13 -0.04 -11.15
C LYS A 26 7.34 -1.15 -12.15
N HIS A 27 7.14 -2.38 -11.72
CA HIS A 27 7.28 -3.51 -12.61
C HIS A 27 6.24 -3.46 -13.73
N LYS A 28 5.05 -2.93 -13.42
CA LYS A 28 4.01 -2.78 -14.40
C LYS A 28 4.24 -1.54 -15.28
N GLY A 29 5.11 -0.67 -14.87
CA GLY A 29 5.42 0.52 -15.66
C GLY A 29 4.56 1.73 -15.34
N TYR A 30 3.88 1.73 -14.20
CA TYR A 30 3.03 2.84 -13.85
C TYR A 30 3.74 3.83 -12.95
N THR A 31 3.52 5.12 -13.18
CA THR A 31 3.89 6.13 -12.21
C THR A 31 2.86 6.13 -11.09
N GLN A 32 3.18 6.80 -9.98
CA GLN A 32 2.21 6.94 -8.90
C GLN A 32 0.95 7.63 -9.40
N GLU A 33 1.10 8.62 -10.24
CA GLU A 33 -0.05 9.34 -10.78
C GLU A 33 -0.93 8.44 -11.64
N GLN A 34 -0.30 7.61 -12.44
CA GLN A 34 -1.04 6.70 -13.31
C GLN A 34 -1.82 5.68 -12.49
N LEU A 35 -1.20 5.13 -11.46
CA LEU A 35 -1.88 4.17 -10.62
C LEU A 35 -3.02 4.83 -9.84
N ALA A 36 -2.77 6.02 -9.29
CA ALA A 36 -3.80 6.74 -8.55
C ALA A 36 -5.00 7.03 -9.44
N GLU A 37 -4.74 7.36 -10.71
CA GLU A 37 -5.80 7.62 -11.66
C GLU A 37 -6.63 6.37 -11.90
N LYS A 38 -5.97 5.23 -12.05
CA LYS A 38 -6.68 3.97 -12.25
C LYS A 38 -7.53 3.60 -11.05
N LEU A 39 -7.09 4.00 -9.86
CA LEU A 39 -7.80 3.69 -8.63
C LEU A 39 -8.82 4.77 -8.27
N ASP A 40 -8.82 5.85 -9.04
CA ASP A 40 -9.73 6.98 -8.79
C ASP A 40 -9.50 7.56 -7.39
N ILE A 41 -8.25 7.71 -7.00
CA ILE A 41 -7.87 8.34 -5.74
C ILE A 41 -6.80 9.37 -6.03
N SER A 42 -6.52 10.22 -5.07
CA SER A 42 -5.50 11.22 -5.24
C SER A 42 -4.11 10.59 -5.13
N ARG A 43 -3.15 11.21 -5.78
CA ARG A 43 -1.77 10.77 -5.66
C ARG A 43 -1.28 10.86 -4.23
N GLN A 44 -1.75 11.87 -3.48
CA GLN A 44 -1.39 12.01 -2.09
C GLN A 44 -1.91 10.85 -1.27
N HIS A 45 -3.12 10.40 -1.54
CA HIS A 45 -3.70 9.27 -0.82
C HIS A 45 -2.88 8.00 -1.11
N LEU A 46 -2.54 7.79 -2.37
CA LEU A 46 -1.75 6.61 -2.72
C LEU A 46 -0.36 6.69 -2.08
N GLY A 47 0.24 7.86 -2.08
CA GLY A 47 1.56 8.03 -1.50
C GLY A 47 1.59 7.86 0.01
N ALA A 48 0.46 8.00 0.66
CA ALA A 48 0.40 7.82 2.11
C ALA A 48 0.38 6.35 2.51
N VAL A 49 0.04 5.47 1.59
CA VAL A 49 -0.01 4.05 1.90
C VAL A 49 1.41 3.55 2.16
N GLY A 50 1.68 3.10 3.37
CA GLY A 50 2.99 2.59 3.71
C GLY A 50 4.03 3.66 4.02
N ALA A 51 3.66 4.93 4.02
CA ALA A 51 4.63 5.98 4.33
C ALA A 51 5.10 5.84 5.78
N PRO A 52 6.39 5.95 6.03
CA PRO A 52 6.90 5.69 7.39
C PRO A 52 6.39 6.67 8.44
N ASN A 53 6.08 7.90 8.04
CA ASN A 53 5.62 8.90 8.98
C ASN A 53 4.12 8.95 9.14
N ILE A 54 3.39 8.15 8.39
CA ILE A 54 1.95 8.21 8.42
C ILE A 54 1.43 6.81 8.68
N VAL A 55 0.85 6.62 9.84
CA VAL A 55 0.29 5.33 10.18
C VAL A 55 -1.15 5.35 9.75
N ARG A 56 -1.45 4.65 8.69
CA ARG A 56 -2.78 4.67 8.13
C ARG A 56 -3.14 3.29 7.63
N SER A 57 -4.24 2.78 8.10
CA SER A 57 -4.68 1.48 7.60
C SER A 57 -5.28 1.65 6.21
N ILE A 58 -5.20 0.60 5.43
CA ILE A 58 -5.73 0.59 4.09
C ILE A 58 -6.95 -0.31 4.09
N SER A 59 -7.99 0.08 3.40
CA SER A 59 -9.19 -0.74 3.34
C SER A 59 -8.94 -1.94 2.43
N LEU A 60 -9.68 -3.00 2.66
CA LEU A 60 -9.58 -4.17 1.79
C LEU A 60 -10.01 -3.84 0.37
N ASP A 61 -11.02 -3.00 0.22
CA ASP A 61 -11.46 -2.60 -1.11
C ASP A 61 -10.32 -1.94 -1.87
N LEU A 62 -9.61 -1.03 -1.24
CA LEU A 62 -8.50 -0.37 -1.91
C LEU A 62 -7.40 -1.37 -2.23
N LEU A 63 -7.12 -2.28 -1.31
CA LEU A 63 -6.09 -3.29 -1.54
C LEU A 63 -6.44 -4.17 -2.73
N PHE A 64 -7.69 -4.62 -2.81
CA PHE A 64 -8.12 -5.44 -3.93
C PHE A 64 -8.07 -4.65 -5.25
N ASN A 65 -8.46 -3.36 -5.20
CA ASN A 65 -8.41 -2.53 -6.39
C ASN A 65 -6.99 -2.31 -6.87
N ILE A 66 -6.04 -2.17 -5.95
CA ILE A 66 -4.64 -2.03 -6.31
C ILE A 66 -4.16 -3.32 -7.01
N ALA A 67 -4.49 -4.46 -6.44
CA ALA A 67 -4.08 -5.73 -7.04
C ALA A 67 -4.66 -5.88 -8.43
N ASP A 68 -5.93 -5.51 -8.60
CA ASP A 68 -6.57 -5.60 -9.90
C ASP A 68 -5.91 -4.65 -10.91
N ALA A 69 -5.61 -3.43 -10.50
CA ALA A 69 -4.97 -2.47 -11.38
C ALA A 69 -3.58 -2.93 -11.79
N LEU A 70 -2.89 -3.62 -10.90
CA LEU A 70 -1.56 -4.13 -11.19
C LEU A 70 -1.61 -5.51 -11.82
N GLU A 71 -2.80 -6.09 -11.92
CA GLU A 71 -2.99 -7.41 -12.55
C GLU A 71 -2.20 -8.49 -11.85
N ILE A 72 -2.20 -8.45 -10.52
CA ILE A 72 -1.52 -9.46 -9.74
C ILE A 72 -2.47 -10.01 -8.69
N ASP A 73 -2.11 -11.14 -8.12
CA ASP A 73 -2.87 -11.71 -7.02
C ASP A 73 -2.62 -10.84 -5.79
N VAL A 74 -3.67 -10.55 -5.05
CA VAL A 74 -3.56 -9.68 -3.87
C VAL A 74 -2.59 -10.28 -2.85
N ARG A 75 -2.41 -11.58 -2.85
CA ARG A 75 -1.48 -12.23 -1.92
C ARG A 75 -0.05 -11.79 -2.16
N LYS A 76 0.28 -11.36 -3.37
CA LYS A 76 1.63 -10.88 -3.65
C LYS A 76 1.90 -9.56 -2.94
N LEU A 77 0.87 -8.76 -2.74
CA LEU A 77 1.03 -7.52 -2.01
C LEU A 77 1.22 -7.76 -0.52
N LEU A 78 0.74 -8.89 -0.02
CA LEU A 78 0.82 -9.21 1.39
C LEU A 78 1.99 -10.15 1.72
N ASP A 79 2.85 -10.41 0.76
CA ASP A 79 4.00 -11.28 0.98
C ASP A 79 5.13 -10.43 1.55
N PHE A 80 5.31 -10.49 2.84
CA PHE A 80 6.27 -9.64 3.53
C PHE A 80 7.55 -10.43 3.76
N HIS A 81 8.52 -10.19 2.89
CA HIS A 81 9.76 -10.91 2.96
C HIS A 81 10.57 -10.52 4.18
N GLY A 82 11.17 -11.46 4.78
CA GLY A 82 12.12 -11.19 5.83
C GLY A 82 11.57 -10.68 7.09
N ASN A 83 10.29 -10.66 7.24
CA ASN A 83 9.79 -10.19 8.38
C ASN A 83 9.12 -11.13 9.17
N SER A 84 9.40 -12.14 9.22
CA SER A 84 8.86 -13.11 10.03
C SER A 84 8.42 -12.71 11.33
#